data_a0a1e8a4ba43920f2fe99ab32365e006
#
_entry.id   a0a1e8a4ba43920f2fe99ab32365e006
#
_cell.length_a   1.000
_cell.length_b   1.000
_cell.length_c   1.000
_cell.angle_alpha   90.00
_cell.angle_beta   90.00
_cell.angle_gamma   90.00
#
_symmetry.space_group_name_H-M   'P 1'
#
loop_
_entity.id
_entity.type
_entity.pdbx_description
1 polymer ?
#
loop_
_entity_poly.entity_id
_entity_poly.type
_entity_poly.pdbx_seq_one_letter_code
_entity_poly.pdbx_strand_id
1 'polypeptide(L)'
;MAYIITNDDTKTNIYRIAENDSAKDNLPDLSASCVANTISDSDFANLKNNTKIVSGHDGNNYTYEDSGAEFAAAENLTHYLNDLSKVLASALERYPSHVDATVWTNYKNVIDGFDTSSISFPLNKSWEKHCEDSSITYVNVLQLP
;
A
#
# COMPACT_ATOMS: atom_id res chain seq x y z
N MET A 1 1.72 15.67 7.14
CA MET A 1 1.13 14.86 8.22
C MET A 1 0.45 13.67 7.56
N ALA A 2 0.76 12.47 8.03
CA ALA A 2 0.25 11.24 7.46
C ALA A 2 -0.93 10.68 8.26
N TYR A 3 -1.72 9.80 7.63
CA TYR A 3 -2.97 9.31 8.19
C TYR A 3 -3.18 7.82 7.98
N ILE A 4 -3.77 7.17 8.97
CA ILE A 4 -4.53 5.93 8.82
C ILE A 4 -6.00 6.32 8.76
N ILE A 5 -6.71 5.88 7.72
CA ILE A 5 -8.12 6.16 7.53
C ILE A 5 -8.91 4.90 7.83
N THR A 6 -9.81 4.99 8.79
CA THR A 6 -10.67 3.87 9.21
C THR A 6 -12.09 4.07 8.72
N ASN A 7 -12.83 2.97 8.55
CA ASN A 7 -14.24 3.00 8.13
C ASN A 7 -15.18 3.54 9.23
N ASP A 8 -14.72 3.52 10.47
CA ASP A 8 -15.47 3.93 11.64
C ASP A 8 -14.52 4.50 12.70
N ASP A 9 -15.03 4.79 13.89
CA ASP A 9 -14.29 5.36 15.00
C ASP A 9 -13.57 4.33 15.89
N THR A 10 -13.60 3.05 15.53
CA THR A 10 -12.96 1.98 16.33
C THR A 10 -11.43 2.01 16.27
N LYS A 11 -10.85 2.76 15.34
CA LYS A 11 -9.41 2.89 15.09
C LYS A 11 -8.74 1.67 14.43
N THR A 12 -9.38 0.52 14.42
CA THR A 12 -8.77 -0.74 13.94
C THR A 12 -9.34 -1.23 12.61
N ASN A 13 -10.47 -0.68 12.16
CA ASN A 13 -11.07 -1.04 10.88
C ASN A 13 -10.46 -0.21 9.75
N ILE A 14 -9.21 -0.51 9.39
CA ILE A 14 -8.41 0.30 8.46
C ILE A 14 -8.94 0.15 7.03
N TYR A 15 -9.18 1.30 6.40
CA TYR A 15 -9.62 1.40 5.02
C TYR A 15 -8.48 1.80 4.08
N ARG A 16 -7.73 2.86 4.43
CA ARG A 16 -6.64 3.40 3.60
C ARG A 16 -5.56 4.02 4.47
N ILE A 17 -4.42 4.30 3.84
CA ILE A 17 -3.40 5.20 4.39
C ILE A 17 -3.19 6.36 3.43
N ALA A 18 -2.80 7.51 3.96
CA ALA A 18 -2.49 8.68 3.15
C ALA A 18 -1.25 9.40 3.68
N GLU A 19 -0.37 9.79 2.78
CA GLU A 19 0.91 10.42 3.12
C GLU A 19 0.73 11.85 3.65
N ASN A 20 -0.30 12.54 3.16
CA ASN A 20 -0.55 13.95 3.45
C ASN A 20 -2.02 14.32 3.20
N ASP A 21 -2.37 15.56 3.47
CA ASP A 21 -3.73 16.06 3.26
C ASP A 21 -4.19 15.94 1.79
N SER A 22 -3.32 16.26 0.84
CA SER A 22 -3.65 16.17 -0.58
C SER A 22 -3.97 14.72 -0.99
N ALA A 23 -3.17 13.75 -0.55
CA ALA A 23 -3.42 12.34 -0.82
C ALA A 23 -4.74 11.88 -0.17
N LYS A 24 -5.00 12.31 1.06
CA LYS A 24 -6.25 12.03 1.78
C LYS A 24 -7.47 12.58 1.03
N ASP A 25 -7.40 13.86 0.61
CA ASP A 25 -8.51 14.56 -0.02
C ASP A 25 -8.81 14.05 -1.45
N ASN A 26 -7.83 13.38 -2.08
CA ASN A 26 -7.99 12.75 -3.39
C ASN A 26 -8.55 11.32 -3.34
N LEU A 27 -8.84 10.78 -2.17
CA LEU A 27 -9.49 9.46 -2.07
C LEU A 27 -10.97 9.58 -2.40
N PRO A 28 -11.46 8.98 -3.52
CA PRO A 28 -12.79 9.29 -4.04
C PRO A 28 -13.96 8.66 -3.27
N ASP A 29 -13.70 7.63 -2.47
CA ASP A 29 -14.73 6.82 -1.82
C ASP A 29 -14.81 7.02 -0.31
N LEU A 30 -14.32 8.15 0.20
CA LEU A 30 -14.45 8.42 1.63
C LEU A 30 -15.93 8.68 1.97
N SER A 31 -16.52 7.75 2.71
CA SER A 31 -17.87 7.96 3.25
C SER A 31 -17.83 8.92 4.45
N ALA A 32 -19.00 9.46 4.84
CA ALA A 32 -19.10 10.32 6.00
C ALA A 32 -18.73 9.63 7.33
N SER A 33 -18.72 8.29 7.35
CA SER A 33 -18.32 7.50 8.53
C SER A 33 -16.81 7.26 8.64
N CYS A 34 -16.04 7.56 7.59
CA CYS A 34 -14.59 7.40 7.64
C CYS A 34 -13.94 8.44 8.55
N VAL A 35 -12.96 7.99 9.33
CA VAL A 35 -12.18 8.81 10.26
C VAL A 35 -10.72 8.81 9.84
N ALA A 36 -10.13 9.99 9.71
CA ALA A 36 -8.70 10.15 9.45
C ALA A 36 -7.95 10.28 10.80
N ASN A 37 -7.07 9.34 11.06
CA ASN A 37 -6.27 9.28 12.28
C ASN A 37 -4.82 9.62 11.96
N THR A 38 -4.29 10.67 12.58
CA THR A 38 -2.93 11.14 12.36
C THR A 38 -1.89 10.12 12.85
N ILE A 39 -0.88 9.89 12.05
CA ILE A 39 0.31 9.10 12.41
C ILE A 39 1.58 9.85 12.05
N SER A 40 2.73 9.42 12.58
CA SER A 40 4.02 10.00 12.22
C SER A 40 4.40 9.62 10.79
N ASP A 41 5.25 10.42 10.16
CA ASP A 41 5.79 10.12 8.83
C ASP A 41 6.63 8.84 8.85
N SER A 42 7.30 8.55 9.98
CA SER A 42 8.04 7.30 10.17
C SER A 42 7.11 6.08 10.19
N ASP A 43 5.99 6.16 10.90
CA ASP A 43 5.00 5.07 10.93
C ASP A 43 4.36 4.87 9.54
N PHE A 44 4.04 5.96 8.85
CA PHE A 44 3.57 5.88 7.48
C PHE A 44 4.57 5.17 6.56
N ALA A 45 5.85 5.54 6.64
CA ALA A 45 6.90 4.90 5.85
C ALA A 45 6.99 3.38 6.14
N ASN A 46 6.88 2.99 7.41
CA ASN A 46 6.88 1.58 7.80
C ASN A 46 5.67 0.82 7.23
N LEU A 47 4.48 1.41 7.26
CA LEU A 47 3.28 0.82 6.67
C LEU A 47 3.36 0.76 5.15
N LYS A 48 3.82 1.84 4.53
CA LYS A 48 4.01 1.94 3.08
C LYS A 48 4.99 0.89 2.57
N ASN A 49 6.10 0.68 3.28
CA ASN A 49 7.13 -0.30 2.94
C ASN A 49 6.76 -1.72 3.36
N ASN A 50 5.65 -1.88 4.05
CA ASN A 50 5.23 -3.15 4.63
C ASN A 50 6.30 -3.76 5.57
N THR A 51 7.07 -2.93 6.25
CA THR A 51 8.02 -3.38 7.28
C THR A 51 7.35 -3.54 8.63
N LYS A 52 6.23 -2.86 8.84
CA LYS A 52 5.37 -2.97 10.02
C LYS A 52 3.92 -3.14 9.59
N ILE A 53 3.16 -3.81 10.44
CA ILE A 53 1.70 -3.88 10.33
C ILE A 53 1.07 -3.35 11.62
N VAL A 54 -0.15 -2.83 11.51
CA VAL A 54 -0.89 -2.38 12.70
C VAL A 54 -1.32 -3.59 13.51
N SER A 55 -0.92 -3.63 14.78
CA SER A 55 -1.33 -4.69 15.72
C SER A 55 -2.51 -4.29 16.59
N GLY A 56 -2.79 -2.99 16.73
CA GLY A 56 -3.92 -2.50 17.51
C GLY A 56 -3.85 -0.99 17.76
N HIS A 57 -4.68 -0.54 18.69
CA HIS A 57 -4.72 0.84 19.18
C HIS A 57 -4.95 0.84 20.68
N ASP A 58 -4.13 1.58 21.43
CA ASP A 58 -4.18 1.59 22.90
C ASP A 58 -5.10 2.65 23.51
N GLY A 59 -5.87 3.34 22.68
CA GLY A 59 -6.72 4.48 23.07
C GLY A 59 -6.12 5.84 22.73
N ASN A 60 -4.82 5.93 22.59
CA ASN A 60 -4.09 7.16 22.24
C ASN A 60 -3.28 7.03 20.94
N ASN A 61 -2.61 5.90 20.75
CA ASN A 61 -1.71 5.67 19.63
C ASN A 61 -1.92 4.28 19.03
N TYR A 62 -1.58 4.14 17.73
CA TYR A 62 -1.48 2.84 17.11
C TYR A 62 -0.29 2.05 17.65
N THR A 63 -0.46 0.75 17.74
CA THR A 63 0.62 -0.20 18.03
C THR A 63 0.95 -0.98 16.78
N TYR A 64 2.22 -1.35 16.61
CA TYR A 64 2.74 -1.98 15.40
C TYR A 64 3.55 -3.22 15.74
N GLU A 65 3.60 -4.17 14.82
CA GLU A 65 4.48 -5.32 14.89
C GLU A 65 5.23 -5.49 13.56
N ASP A 66 6.33 -6.24 13.59
CA ASP A 66 7.12 -6.50 12.39
C ASP A 66 6.35 -7.39 11.42
N SER A 67 6.36 -7.03 10.13
CA SER A 67 5.90 -7.95 9.10
C SER A 67 6.94 -9.07 8.91
N GLY A 68 6.47 -10.29 8.58
CA GLY A 68 7.34 -11.44 8.38
C GLY A 68 8.07 -11.43 7.04
N ALA A 69 8.84 -12.50 6.79
CA ALA A 69 9.41 -12.77 5.48
C ALA A 69 8.30 -13.02 4.45
N GLU A 70 8.43 -12.42 3.26
CA GLU A 70 7.30 -12.29 2.34
C GLU A 70 7.28 -13.36 1.25
N PHE A 71 8.44 -13.70 0.66
CA PHE A 71 8.45 -14.55 -0.53
C PHE A 71 9.49 -15.66 -0.43
N ALA A 72 9.01 -16.89 -0.24
CA ALA A 72 9.89 -18.06 -0.15
C ALA A 72 10.45 -18.47 -1.51
N ALA A 73 9.70 -18.26 -2.60
CA ALA A 73 10.07 -18.67 -3.95
C ALA A 73 9.53 -17.66 -4.99
N ALA A 74 10.07 -17.74 -6.22
CA ALA A 74 9.67 -16.85 -7.32
C ALA A 74 8.17 -16.90 -7.61
N GLU A 75 7.54 -18.07 -7.51
CA GLU A 75 6.10 -18.22 -7.77
C GLU A 75 5.24 -17.44 -6.76
N ASN A 76 5.69 -17.32 -5.51
CA ASN A 76 4.98 -16.53 -4.49
C ASN A 76 4.94 -15.06 -4.89
N LEU A 77 6.06 -14.52 -5.38
CA LEU A 77 6.12 -13.15 -5.89
C LEU A 77 5.27 -13.00 -7.15
N THR A 78 5.32 -13.96 -8.06
CA THR A 78 4.51 -13.94 -9.29
C THR A 78 3.01 -13.88 -8.97
N HIS A 79 2.54 -14.68 -8.02
CA HIS A 79 1.13 -14.63 -7.57
C HIS A 79 0.78 -13.27 -6.95
N TYR A 80 1.65 -12.74 -6.10
CA TYR A 80 1.47 -11.43 -5.51
C TYR A 80 1.35 -10.33 -6.58
N LEU A 81 2.26 -10.33 -7.56
CA LEU A 81 2.24 -9.32 -8.64
C LEU A 81 1.02 -9.46 -9.55
N ASN A 82 0.56 -10.68 -9.81
CA ASN A 82 -0.67 -10.90 -10.57
C ASN A 82 -1.90 -10.34 -9.84
N ASP A 83 -1.99 -10.56 -8.54
CA ASP A 83 -3.09 -10.02 -7.73
C ASP A 83 -3.03 -8.49 -7.67
N LEU A 84 -1.83 -7.93 -7.52
CA LEU A 84 -1.61 -6.49 -7.52
C LEU A 84 -1.99 -5.85 -8.87
N SER A 85 -1.63 -6.49 -9.97
CA SER A 85 -2.02 -6.07 -11.33
C SER A 85 -3.54 -6.02 -11.49
N LYS A 86 -4.27 -7.01 -10.98
CA LYS A 86 -5.73 -7.05 -11.00
C LYS A 86 -6.35 -5.91 -10.18
N VAL A 87 -5.78 -5.61 -9.01
CA VAL A 87 -6.25 -4.50 -8.17
C VAL A 87 -6.06 -3.17 -8.88
N LEU A 88 -4.91 -2.96 -9.51
CA LEU A 88 -4.64 -1.76 -10.31
C LEU A 88 -5.57 -1.63 -11.51
N ALA A 89 -5.82 -2.73 -12.23
CA ALA A 89 -6.75 -2.76 -13.36
C ALA A 89 -8.17 -2.38 -12.91
N SER A 90 -8.62 -2.88 -11.77
CA SER A 90 -9.92 -2.55 -11.19
C SER A 90 -10.02 -1.07 -10.83
N ALA A 91 -8.99 -0.49 -10.21
CA ALA A 91 -8.96 0.93 -9.89
C ALA A 91 -9.01 1.81 -11.15
N LEU A 92 -8.26 1.44 -12.19
CA LEU A 92 -8.25 2.14 -13.48
C LEU A 92 -9.61 2.07 -14.20
N GLU A 93 -10.27 0.92 -14.13
CA GLU A 93 -11.60 0.74 -14.71
C GLU A 93 -12.65 1.59 -14.01
N ARG A 94 -12.61 1.64 -12.68
CA ARG A 94 -13.58 2.40 -11.88
C ARG A 94 -13.32 3.91 -11.89
N TYR A 95 -12.05 4.31 -11.96
CA TYR A 95 -11.62 5.72 -11.84
C TYR A 95 -10.63 6.11 -12.93
N PRO A 96 -11.02 6.03 -14.23
CA PRO A 96 -10.08 6.26 -15.34
C PRO A 96 -9.58 7.70 -15.43
N SER A 97 -10.30 8.64 -14.83
CA SER A 97 -9.94 10.06 -14.81
C SER A 97 -9.33 10.52 -13.47
N HIS A 98 -8.97 9.59 -12.59
CA HIS A 98 -8.34 9.94 -11.33
C HIS A 98 -7.00 10.65 -11.58
N VAL A 99 -6.63 11.57 -10.69
CA VAL A 99 -5.38 12.34 -10.79
C VAL A 99 -4.14 11.42 -10.86
N ASP A 100 -4.17 10.26 -10.23
CA ASP A 100 -3.08 9.30 -10.20
C ASP A 100 -3.23 8.15 -11.22
N ALA A 101 -4.22 8.20 -12.12
CA ALA A 101 -4.45 7.11 -13.09
C ALA A 101 -3.23 6.80 -13.97
N THR A 102 -2.48 7.82 -14.37
CA THR A 102 -1.23 7.64 -15.13
C THR A 102 -0.17 6.93 -14.29
N VAL A 103 -0.03 7.28 -13.03
CA VAL A 103 0.91 6.63 -12.09
C VAL A 103 0.54 5.15 -11.92
N TRP A 104 -0.74 4.83 -11.75
CA TRP A 104 -1.21 3.46 -11.63
C TRP A 104 -0.95 2.65 -12.90
N THR A 105 -1.18 3.25 -14.08
CA THR A 105 -0.91 2.60 -15.36
C THR A 105 0.56 2.28 -15.53
N ASN A 106 1.45 3.23 -15.22
CA ASN A 106 2.89 3.03 -15.31
C ASN A 106 3.38 1.93 -14.37
N TYR A 107 2.87 1.93 -13.14
CA TYR A 107 3.21 0.89 -12.17
C TYR A 107 2.71 -0.50 -12.60
N LYS A 108 1.46 -0.58 -13.08
CA LYS A 108 0.91 -1.82 -13.62
C LYS A 108 1.76 -2.37 -14.76
N ASN A 109 2.24 -1.51 -15.66
CA ASN A 109 3.12 -1.93 -16.77
C ASN A 109 4.45 -2.50 -16.26
N VAL A 110 5.03 -1.90 -15.22
CA VAL A 110 6.24 -2.43 -14.57
C VAL A 110 5.98 -3.81 -13.98
N ILE A 111 4.88 -3.99 -13.27
CA ILE A 111 4.49 -5.27 -12.66
C ILE A 111 4.26 -6.34 -13.72
N ASP A 112 3.52 -6.03 -14.77
CA ASP A 112 3.15 -6.99 -15.83
C ASP A 112 4.38 -7.48 -16.60
N GLY A 113 5.43 -6.64 -16.70
CA GLY A 113 6.68 -6.98 -17.38
C GLY A 113 7.81 -7.40 -16.43
N PHE A 114 7.56 -7.57 -15.15
CA PHE A 114 8.62 -7.85 -14.17
C PHE A 114 9.14 -9.28 -14.29
N ASP A 115 10.46 -9.42 -14.37
CA ASP A 115 11.15 -10.71 -14.42
C ASP A 115 11.59 -11.14 -13.01
N THR A 116 10.90 -12.12 -12.45
CA THR A 116 11.19 -12.64 -11.11
C THR A 116 12.52 -13.42 -11.05
N SER A 117 13.09 -13.81 -12.19
CA SER A 117 14.40 -14.45 -12.22
C SER A 117 15.55 -13.49 -11.87
N SER A 118 15.30 -12.18 -11.89
CA SER A 118 16.27 -11.16 -11.48
C SER A 118 16.48 -11.07 -9.96
N ILE A 119 15.67 -11.78 -9.17
CA ILE A 119 15.69 -11.76 -7.71
C ILE A 119 16.17 -13.10 -7.17
N SER A 120 16.99 -13.05 -6.11
CA SER A 120 17.35 -14.24 -5.33
C SER A 120 16.30 -14.53 -4.28
N PHE A 121 15.87 -15.80 -4.18
CA PHE A 121 14.89 -16.25 -3.18
C PHE A 121 15.56 -17.16 -2.14
N PRO A 122 15.08 -17.18 -0.89
CA PRO A 122 13.91 -16.43 -0.37
C PRO A 122 14.17 -14.92 -0.32
N LEU A 123 13.14 -14.14 -0.65
CA LEU A 123 13.16 -12.68 -0.51
C LEU A 123 12.55 -12.30 0.85
N ASN A 124 13.38 -11.82 1.77
CA ASN A 124 13.00 -11.53 3.16
C ASN A 124 12.57 -10.07 3.35
N LYS A 125 11.89 -9.51 2.38
CA LYS A 125 11.32 -8.16 2.42
C LYS A 125 10.08 -8.10 1.55
N SER A 126 9.25 -7.08 1.77
CA SER A 126 8.09 -6.85 0.93
C SER A 126 8.47 -6.46 -0.50
N TRP A 127 7.54 -6.62 -1.42
CA TRP A 127 7.70 -6.14 -2.79
C TRP A 127 7.95 -4.62 -2.82
N GLU A 128 7.21 -3.87 -2.01
CA GLU A 128 7.33 -2.41 -1.92
C GLU A 128 8.73 -2.00 -1.44
N LYS A 129 9.26 -2.70 -0.44
CA LYS A 129 10.64 -2.46 0.02
C LYS A 129 11.67 -2.80 -1.05
N HIS A 130 11.45 -3.88 -1.79
CA HIS A 130 12.29 -4.22 -2.95
C HIS A 130 12.24 -3.11 -4.00
N CYS A 131 11.07 -2.55 -4.29
CA CYS A 131 10.92 -1.43 -5.22
C CYS A 131 11.73 -0.21 -4.76
N GLU A 132 11.69 0.14 -3.48
CA GLU A 132 12.49 1.24 -2.94
C GLU A 132 13.99 0.98 -3.10
N ASP A 133 14.44 -0.20 -2.73
CA ASP A 133 15.86 -0.57 -2.82
C ASP A 133 16.36 -0.61 -4.27
N SER A 134 15.48 -0.85 -5.22
CA SER A 134 15.78 -0.94 -6.66
C SER A 134 15.40 0.31 -7.45
N SER A 135 14.97 1.37 -6.78
CA SER A 135 14.51 2.63 -7.39
C SER A 135 13.34 2.44 -8.38
N ILE A 136 12.47 1.49 -8.09
CA ILE A 136 11.22 1.27 -8.84
C ILE A 136 10.13 2.12 -8.19
N THR A 137 9.48 2.97 -8.98
CA THR A 137 8.31 3.74 -8.52
C THR A 137 7.13 2.79 -8.36
N TYR A 138 6.51 2.79 -7.19
CA TYR A 138 5.39 1.92 -6.86
C TYR A 138 4.23 2.67 -6.21
N VAL A 139 3.08 2.00 -6.17
CA VAL A 139 1.87 2.47 -5.50
C VAL A 139 1.47 1.44 -4.45
N ASN A 140 1.28 1.88 -3.21
CA ASN A 140 0.73 1.01 -2.18
C ASN A 140 -0.78 0.85 -2.38
N VAL A 141 -1.28 -0.40 -2.39
CA VAL A 141 -2.71 -0.68 -2.61
C VAL A 141 -3.62 -0.01 -1.59
N LEU A 142 -3.12 0.27 -0.38
CA LEU A 142 -3.87 1.02 0.64
C LEU A 142 -4.09 2.49 0.28
N GLN A 143 -3.42 3.01 -0.76
CA GLN A 143 -3.61 4.36 -1.29
C GLN A 143 -4.57 4.42 -2.48
N LEU A 144 -5.00 3.27 -3.00
CA LEU A 144 -5.98 3.18 -4.07
C LEU A 144 -7.39 3.46 -3.55
N PRO A 145 -8.26 4.04 -4.37
CA PRO A 145 -9.65 4.26 -4.00
C PRO A 145 -10.44 2.97 -3.80
#